data_773b337784ee7476d6528c17670e52bd
#
_entry.id   773b337784ee7476d6528c17670e52bd
#
_cell.length_a   1.000
_cell.length_b   1.000
_cell.length_c   1.000
_cell.angle_alpha   90.00
_cell.angle_beta   90.00
_cell.angle_gamma   90.00
#
_symmetry.space_group_name_H-M   'P 1'
#
loop_
_entity.id
_entity.type
_entity.pdbx_description
1 polymer ?
#
loop_
_entity_poly.entity_id
_entity_poly.type
_entity_poly.pdbx_seq_one_letter_code
_entity_poly.pdbx_strand_id
1 'polypeptide(L)'
;VANLKCAFGRAEVLHGVHLEVRAGEIVSLIGANGAGKSTTLMCVSRIHRQATGTIELDGRSIVGLAPQEVVRRGLVQVPEGRRIFPRLTVRENLEMGAFTRTDRAGVAEDIDRVCGMFPILRERAGQLGGTLSGGEQQMLAIARALMSRPRLLMMDEPSMGIAPMLVAQIFRTVRDVLRAQGVTVLLVEQNANAALRMSDRAYVLETGNVALSGTGTELLRDERVRAAYLGH
;
A
#
# COMPACT_ATOMS: atom_id res chain seq x y z
N VAL A 1 -15.31 -1.84 0.44
CA VAL A 1 -15.46 -1.91 -1.02
C VAL A 1 -16.47 -3.00 -1.33
N ALA A 2 -17.49 -2.69 -2.13
CA ALA A 2 -18.52 -3.66 -2.49
C ALA A 2 -18.84 -3.56 -3.98
N ASN A 3 -18.90 -4.74 -4.63
CA ASN A 3 -19.22 -4.92 -6.04
C ASN A 3 -18.39 -4.02 -6.97
N LEU A 4 -17.08 -3.91 -6.69
CA LEU A 4 -16.20 -3.07 -7.49
C LEU A 4 -15.94 -3.71 -8.84
N LYS A 5 -16.34 -3.01 -9.90
CA LYS A 5 -16.10 -3.39 -11.31
C LYS A 5 -15.27 -2.32 -11.99
N CYS A 6 -14.39 -2.75 -12.88
CA CYS A 6 -13.53 -1.85 -13.64
C CYS A 6 -13.22 -2.45 -15.01
N ALA A 7 -13.26 -1.61 -16.02
CA ALA A 7 -12.87 -1.98 -17.39
C ALA A 7 -11.93 -0.94 -18.00
N PHE A 8 -11.04 -1.39 -18.87
CA PHE A 8 -10.20 -0.56 -19.74
C PHE A 8 -10.65 -0.76 -21.19
N GLY A 9 -11.40 0.20 -21.70
CA GLY A 9 -12.08 0.06 -22.98
C GLY A 9 -13.11 -1.06 -22.93
N ARG A 10 -12.91 -2.13 -23.72
CA ARG A 10 -13.79 -3.30 -23.74
C ARG A 10 -13.36 -4.44 -22.81
N ALA A 11 -12.17 -4.34 -22.21
CA ALA A 11 -11.64 -5.38 -21.33
C ALA A 11 -12.07 -5.11 -19.89
N GLU A 12 -13.00 -5.89 -19.37
CA GLU A 12 -13.33 -5.89 -17.94
C GLU A 12 -12.19 -6.58 -17.16
N VAL A 13 -11.71 -5.91 -16.10
CA VAL A 13 -10.57 -6.36 -15.30
C VAL A 13 -11.01 -6.73 -13.88
N LEU A 14 -12.03 -6.05 -13.35
CA LEU A 14 -12.61 -6.37 -12.05
C LEU A 14 -14.10 -6.69 -12.22
N HIS A 15 -14.51 -7.84 -11.68
CA HIS A 15 -15.82 -8.43 -11.91
C HIS A 15 -16.74 -8.41 -10.68
N GLY A 16 -16.63 -7.39 -9.84
CA GLY A 16 -17.46 -7.27 -8.64
C GLY A 16 -16.68 -7.63 -7.36
N VAL A 17 -15.45 -7.08 -7.22
CA VAL A 17 -14.62 -7.31 -6.05
C VAL A 17 -15.26 -6.77 -4.78
N HIS A 18 -15.28 -7.63 -3.74
CA HIS A 18 -15.70 -7.29 -2.39
C HIS A 18 -14.51 -7.43 -1.45
N LEU A 19 -14.16 -6.38 -0.73
CA LEU A 19 -13.13 -6.42 0.31
C LEU A 19 -13.45 -5.43 1.43
N GLU A 20 -13.04 -5.79 2.62
CA GLU A 20 -13.16 -4.99 3.83
C GLU A 20 -11.81 -4.91 4.53
N VAL A 21 -11.45 -3.73 5.01
CA VAL A 21 -10.26 -3.50 5.84
C VAL A 21 -10.74 -2.76 7.08
N ARG A 22 -10.57 -3.36 8.25
CA ARG A 22 -10.98 -2.77 9.54
C ARG A 22 -9.88 -1.88 10.09
N ALA A 23 -10.26 -0.93 10.92
CA ALA A 23 -9.30 -0.02 11.53
C ALA A 23 -8.22 -0.80 12.32
N GLY A 24 -6.96 -0.47 12.07
CA GLY A 24 -5.80 -1.11 12.69
C GLY A 24 -5.42 -2.48 12.13
N GLU A 25 -6.17 -3.03 11.16
CA GLU A 25 -5.80 -4.28 10.49
C GLU A 25 -4.73 -4.07 9.42
N ILE A 26 -3.95 -5.12 9.22
CA ILE A 26 -3.13 -5.33 8.02
C ILE A 26 -3.84 -6.38 7.16
N VAL A 27 -4.34 -5.97 6.01
CA VAL A 27 -5.02 -6.86 5.06
C VAL A 27 -4.18 -6.95 3.80
N SER A 28 -4.00 -8.17 3.28
CA SER A 28 -3.33 -8.38 2.00
C SER A 28 -4.30 -8.77 0.90
N LEU A 29 -4.02 -8.29 -0.30
CA LEU A 29 -4.62 -8.73 -1.56
C LEU A 29 -3.52 -9.41 -2.38
N ILE A 30 -3.55 -10.73 -2.44
CA ILE A 30 -2.57 -11.54 -3.18
C ILE A 30 -3.18 -12.10 -4.47
N GLY A 31 -2.34 -12.46 -5.42
CA GLY A 31 -2.77 -13.03 -6.70
C GLY A 31 -1.66 -12.93 -7.74
N ALA A 32 -1.83 -13.64 -8.83
CA ALA A 32 -0.90 -13.63 -9.97
C ALA A 32 -0.83 -12.25 -10.64
N ASN A 33 0.18 -12.05 -11.50
CA ASN A 33 0.25 -10.86 -12.35
C ASN A 33 -0.97 -10.83 -13.28
N GLY A 34 -1.56 -9.65 -13.44
CA GLY A 34 -2.78 -9.47 -14.23
C GLY A 34 -4.08 -9.85 -13.51
N ALA A 35 -4.05 -10.33 -12.26
CA ALA A 35 -5.27 -10.67 -11.52
C ALA A 35 -6.17 -9.46 -11.19
N GLY A 36 -5.68 -8.22 -11.34
CA GLY A 36 -6.44 -7.00 -11.06
C GLY A 36 -6.06 -6.29 -9.75
N LYS A 37 -4.98 -6.71 -9.07
CA LYS A 37 -4.53 -6.18 -7.78
C LYS A 37 -4.30 -4.65 -7.80
N SER A 38 -3.36 -4.18 -8.65
CA SER A 38 -3.04 -2.75 -8.79
C SER A 38 -4.24 -1.95 -9.31
N THR A 39 -5.07 -2.56 -10.19
CA THR A 39 -6.32 -1.95 -10.66
C THR A 39 -7.26 -1.71 -9.49
N THR A 40 -7.38 -2.65 -8.57
CA THR A 40 -8.20 -2.49 -7.35
C THR A 40 -7.70 -1.28 -6.54
N LEU A 41 -6.40 -1.15 -6.29
CA LEU A 41 -5.84 0.02 -5.58
C LEU A 41 -6.09 1.33 -6.34
N MET A 42 -5.89 1.36 -7.66
CA MET A 42 -6.14 2.56 -8.48
C MET A 42 -7.61 2.98 -8.48
N CYS A 43 -8.55 2.03 -8.42
CA CYS A 43 -9.97 2.34 -8.26
C CYS A 43 -10.27 2.90 -6.88
N VAL A 44 -9.73 2.28 -5.83
CA VAL A 44 -9.93 2.72 -4.43
C VAL A 44 -9.32 4.10 -4.18
N SER A 45 -8.12 4.38 -4.69
CA SER A 45 -7.50 5.72 -4.61
C SER A 45 -8.12 6.75 -5.55
N ARG A 46 -9.12 6.37 -6.35
CA ARG A 46 -9.79 7.21 -7.36
C ARG A 46 -8.88 7.75 -8.47
N ILE A 47 -7.70 7.16 -8.64
CA ILE A 47 -6.83 7.42 -9.82
C ILE A 47 -7.58 6.93 -11.06
N HIS A 48 -8.13 5.71 -11.02
CA HIS A 48 -9.03 5.20 -12.05
C HIS A 48 -10.49 5.45 -11.66
N ARG A 49 -11.12 6.45 -12.29
CA ARG A 49 -12.43 6.98 -11.88
C ARG A 49 -13.62 6.26 -12.49
N GLN A 50 -13.42 5.49 -13.55
CA GLN A 50 -14.50 4.83 -14.30
C GLN A 50 -15.01 3.53 -13.65
N ALA A 51 -14.45 3.16 -12.50
CA ALA A 51 -14.90 2.03 -11.73
C ALA A 51 -16.32 2.27 -11.17
N THR A 52 -17.14 1.21 -11.17
CA THR A 52 -18.48 1.18 -10.58
C THR A 52 -18.47 0.36 -9.29
N GLY A 53 -19.53 0.43 -8.51
CA GLY A 53 -19.64 -0.19 -7.19
C GLY A 53 -19.51 0.82 -6.06
N THR A 54 -19.46 0.34 -4.83
CA THR A 54 -19.37 1.16 -3.62
C THR A 54 -17.97 1.14 -3.05
N ILE A 55 -17.41 2.33 -2.79
CA ILE A 55 -16.14 2.49 -2.10
C ILE A 55 -16.37 3.46 -0.95
N GLU A 56 -16.16 2.98 0.27
CA GLU A 56 -16.35 3.76 1.48
C GLU A 56 -15.07 3.80 2.31
N LEU A 57 -14.82 4.94 2.92
CA LEU A 57 -13.77 5.15 3.92
C LEU A 57 -14.47 5.67 5.18
N ASP A 58 -14.36 4.92 6.28
CA ASP A 58 -15.04 5.22 7.56
C ASP A 58 -16.56 5.48 7.40
N GLY A 59 -17.24 4.60 6.67
CA GLY A 59 -18.67 4.68 6.43
C GLY A 59 -19.11 5.81 5.49
N ARG A 60 -18.16 6.54 4.89
CA ARG A 60 -18.47 7.62 3.95
C ARG A 60 -18.02 7.27 2.54
N SER A 61 -18.92 7.41 1.57
CA SER A 61 -18.56 7.19 0.17
C SER A 61 -17.45 8.15 -0.27
N ILE A 62 -16.49 7.58 -0.99
CA ILE A 62 -15.46 8.34 -1.69
C ILE A 62 -15.60 8.29 -3.21
N VAL A 63 -16.67 7.66 -3.69
CA VAL A 63 -17.03 7.65 -5.13
C VAL A 63 -17.32 9.10 -5.58
N GLY A 64 -16.76 9.49 -6.72
CA GLY A 64 -16.90 10.85 -7.25
C GLY A 64 -15.85 11.86 -6.75
N LEU A 65 -15.11 11.55 -5.68
CA LEU A 65 -14.06 12.43 -5.20
C LEU A 65 -12.86 12.48 -6.14
N ALA A 66 -12.16 13.61 -6.12
CA ALA A 66 -10.85 13.72 -6.75
C ALA A 66 -9.77 13.01 -5.90
N PRO A 67 -8.69 12.44 -6.50
CA PRO A 67 -7.65 11.74 -5.75
C PRO A 67 -7.04 12.54 -4.60
N GLN A 68 -6.82 13.85 -4.80
CA GLN A 68 -6.28 14.72 -3.75
C GLN A 68 -7.24 14.88 -2.55
N GLU A 69 -8.55 14.75 -2.76
CA GLU A 69 -9.54 14.78 -1.67
C GLU A 69 -9.54 13.45 -0.91
N VAL A 70 -9.33 12.34 -1.62
CA VAL A 70 -9.16 11.02 -1.02
C VAL A 70 -7.94 11.01 -0.10
N VAL A 71 -6.82 11.60 -0.55
CA VAL A 71 -5.62 11.77 0.30
C VAL A 71 -5.91 12.62 1.53
N ARG A 72 -6.62 13.75 1.38
CA ARG A 72 -7.02 14.60 2.53
C ARG A 72 -7.92 13.87 3.53
N ARG A 73 -8.67 12.85 3.09
CA ARG A 73 -9.46 11.99 3.98
C ARG A 73 -8.64 10.90 4.65
N GLY A 74 -7.33 10.84 4.37
CA GLY A 74 -6.39 9.92 5.02
C GLY A 74 -6.21 8.57 4.31
N LEU A 75 -6.64 8.42 3.05
CA LEU A 75 -6.31 7.26 2.23
C LEU A 75 -5.14 7.59 1.32
N VAL A 76 -4.01 6.93 1.53
CA VAL A 76 -2.76 7.21 0.81
C VAL A 76 -2.23 5.93 0.17
N GLN A 77 -1.73 6.05 -1.05
CA GLN A 77 -1.17 4.94 -1.80
C GLN A 77 0.33 5.13 -2.02
N VAL A 78 1.11 4.09 -1.72
CA VAL A 78 2.47 3.88 -2.23
C VAL A 78 2.33 3.05 -3.51
N PRO A 79 2.50 3.63 -4.69
CA PRO A 79 2.30 2.93 -5.94
C PRO A 79 3.48 2.01 -6.25
N GLU A 80 3.26 1.06 -7.16
CA GLU A 80 4.31 0.25 -7.76
C GLU A 80 5.42 1.11 -8.37
N GLY A 81 6.67 0.62 -8.31
CA GLY A 81 7.83 1.32 -8.85
C GLY A 81 8.26 2.53 -8.00
N ARG A 82 7.87 2.58 -6.71
CA ARG A 82 8.32 3.56 -5.69
C ARG A 82 7.88 4.99 -5.96
N ARG A 83 7.91 5.47 -7.20
CA ARG A 83 7.49 6.81 -7.68
C ARG A 83 7.99 7.94 -6.78
N ILE A 84 9.25 7.86 -6.37
CA ILE A 84 9.94 8.96 -5.69
C ILE A 84 10.24 10.10 -6.67
N PHE A 85 10.58 11.28 -6.15
CA PHE A 85 11.08 12.39 -6.96
C PHE A 85 12.62 12.28 -7.04
N PRO A 86 13.19 11.78 -8.15
CA PRO A 86 14.61 11.41 -8.21
C PRO A 86 15.55 12.60 -8.14
N ARG A 87 15.08 13.81 -8.54
CA ARG A 87 15.85 15.05 -8.52
C ARG A 87 15.71 15.86 -7.23
N LEU A 88 14.83 15.43 -6.32
CA LEU A 88 14.71 15.99 -4.99
C LEU A 88 15.58 15.20 -4.03
N THR A 89 16.05 15.85 -2.98
CA THR A 89 16.72 15.19 -1.85
C THR A 89 15.76 14.27 -1.10
N VAL A 90 16.29 13.41 -0.25
CA VAL A 90 15.48 12.58 0.67
C VAL A 90 14.56 13.46 1.51
N ARG A 91 15.09 14.54 2.10
CA ARG A 91 14.31 15.48 2.91
C ARG A 91 13.18 16.13 2.12
N GLU A 92 13.46 16.66 0.94
CA GLU A 92 12.45 17.27 0.06
C GLU A 92 11.37 16.26 -0.37
N ASN A 93 11.75 14.99 -0.64
CA ASN A 93 10.77 13.94 -0.89
C ASN A 93 9.83 13.73 0.30
N LEU A 94 10.34 13.74 1.54
CA LEU A 94 9.51 13.62 2.74
C LEU A 94 8.58 14.84 2.89
N GLU A 95 9.09 16.05 2.70
CA GLU A 95 8.31 17.29 2.75
C GLU A 95 7.17 17.29 1.70
N MET A 96 7.43 16.77 0.49
CA MET A 96 6.39 16.57 -0.53
C MET A 96 5.27 15.62 -0.08
N GLY A 97 5.56 14.66 0.78
CA GLY A 97 4.54 13.79 1.38
C GLY A 97 3.56 14.54 2.29
N ALA A 98 3.98 15.66 2.86
CA ALA A 98 3.17 16.54 3.70
C ALA A 98 2.50 17.68 2.93
N PHE A 99 2.49 17.68 1.59
CA PHE A 99 2.02 18.79 0.75
C PHE A 99 0.59 19.27 1.07
N THR A 100 -0.28 18.38 1.54
CA THR A 100 -1.66 18.73 1.89
C THR A 100 -1.82 19.32 3.29
N ARG A 101 -0.72 19.42 4.07
CA ARG A 101 -0.71 19.85 5.47
C ARG A 101 -0.24 21.29 5.61
N THR A 102 -0.70 21.95 6.67
CA THR A 102 -0.35 23.34 7.00
C THR A 102 0.37 23.47 8.35
N ASP A 103 0.42 22.38 9.13
CA ASP A 103 1.03 22.33 10.47
C ASP A 103 2.56 22.12 10.41
N ARG A 104 3.32 23.17 10.15
CA ARG A 104 4.79 23.08 9.94
C ARG A 104 5.54 22.40 11.09
N ALA A 105 5.16 22.65 12.33
CA ALA A 105 5.78 22.00 13.50
C ALA A 105 5.54 20.49 13.47
N GLY A 106 4.29 20.04 13.25
CA GLY A 106 3.96 18.63 13.14
C GLY A 106 4.61 17.95 11.93
N VAL A 107 4.88 18.67 10.83
CA VAL A 107 5.66 18.12 9.71
C VAL A 107 7.10 17.85 10.11
N ALA A 108 7.74 18.75 10.89
CA ALA A 108 9.11 18.53 11.36
C ALA A 108 9.18 17.32 12.32
N GLU A 109 8.24 17.19 13.26
CA GLU A 109 8.12 16.04 14.16
C GLU A 109 7.93 14.72 13.38
N ASP A 110 7.09 14.74 12.33
CA ASP A 110 6.87 13.55 11.51
C ASP A 110 8.09 13.17 10.67
N ILE A 111 8.90 14.12 10.20
CA ILE A 111 10.19 13.82 9.57
C ILE A 111 11.08 13.06 10.56
N ASP A 112 11.19 13.52 11.79
CA ASP A 112 11.98 12.84 12.82
C ASP A 112 11.42 11.45 13.13
N ARG A 113 10.11 11.30 13.19
CA ARG A 113 9.42 10.03 13.40
C ARG A 113 9.70 9.04 12.28
N VAL A 114 9.51 9.41 11.01
CA VAL A 114 9.75 8.49 9.87
C VAL A 114 11.24 8.18 9.69
N CYS A 115 12.14 9.10 10.02
CA CYS A 115 13.57 8.85 10.08
C CYS A 115 13.94 7.92 11.25
N GLY A 116 13.19 7.91 12.33
CA GLY A 116 13.31 6.91 13.39
C GLY A 116 12.92 5.51 12.95
N MET A 117 11.91 5.39 12.08
CA MET A 117 11.50 4.12 11.45
C MET A 117 12.52 3.60 10.43
N PHE A 118 13.14 4.49 9.68
CA PHE A 118 14.11 4.23 8.64
C PHE A 118 15.35 5.12 8.82
N PRO A 119 16.30 4.76 9.74
CA PRO A 119 17.44 5.62 10.11
C PRO A 119 18.30 6.06 8.91
N ILE A 120 18.42 5.21 7.89
CA ILE A 120 19.15 5.51 6.65
C ILE A 120 18.65 6.77 5.96
N LEU A 121 17.37 7.13 6.09
CA LEU A 121 16.80 8.34 5.49
C LEU A 121 17.32 9.60 6.20
N ARG A 122 17.63 9.53 7.50
CA ARG A 122 18.26 10.62 8.25
C ARG A 122 19.70 10.82 7.83
N GLU A 123 20.46 9.72 7.73
CA GLU A 123 21.88 9.73 7.31
C GLU A 123 22.04 10.31 5.90
N ARG A 124 21.07 10.10 5.04
CA ARG A 124 21.07 10.51 3.62
C ARG A 124 20.14 11.67 3.32
N ALA A 125 19.75 12.47 4.32
CA ALA A 125 18.73 13.51 4.17
C ALA A 125 18.99 14.51 3.04
N GLY A 126 20.26 14.87 2.79
CA GLY A 126 20.69 15.75 1.70
C GLY A 126 20.99 15.05 0.37
N GLN A 127 20.93 13.70 0.32
CA GLN A 127 21.22 12.94 -0.91
C GLN A 127 20.02 12.98 -1.86
N LEU A 128 20.27 13.04 -3.19
CA LEU A 128 19.22 12.96 -4.19
C LEU A 128 18.55 11.58 -4.18
N GLY A 129 17.22 11.54 -4.14
CA GLY A 129 16.44 10.30 -4.06
C GLY A 129 16.76 9.30 -5.18
N GLY A 130 17.04 9.79 -6.39
CA GLY A 130 17.39 8.94 -7.52
C GLY A 130 18.72 8.18 -7.39
N THR A 131 19.60 8.57 -6.45
CA THR A 131 20.91 7.92 -6.21
C THR A 131 20.87 6.89 -5.08
N LEU A 132 19.72 6.72 -4.43
CA LEU A 132 19.50 5.70 -3.42
C LEU A 132 19.41 4.30 -4.04
N SER A 133 19.77 3.27 -3.28
CA SER A 133 19.49 1.88 -3.66
C SER A 133 17.97 1.61 -3.74
N GLY A 134 17.59 0.52 -4.43
CA GLY A 134 16.18 0.17 -4.59
C GLY A 134 15.42 0.01 -3.27
N GLY A 135 16.03 -0.60 -2.26
CA GLY A 135 15.42 -0.75 -0.94
C GLY A 135 15.29 0.59 -0.20
N GLU A 136 16.31 1.46 -0.28
CA GLU A 136 16.26 2.80 0.33
C GLU A 136 15.20 3.68 -0.35
N GLN A 137 15.04 3.58 -1.68
CA GLN A 137 13.98 4.27 -2.40
C GLN A 137 12.60 3.78 -1.96
N GLN A 138 12.44 2.49 -1.66
CA GLN A 138 11.18 1.95 -1.15
C GLN A 138 10.89 2.45 0.26
N MET A 139 11.90 2.48 1.14
CA MET A 139 11.78 3.08 2.47
C MET A 139 11.37 4.55 2.37
N LEU A 140 11.99 5.30 1.44
CA LEU A 140 11.64 6.70 1.18
C LEU A 140 10.20 6.85 0.67
N ALA A 141 9.74 5.98 -0.22
CA ALA A 141 8.37 6.03 -0.74
C ALA A 141 7.33 5.78 0.37
N ILE A 142 7.59 4.80 1.25
CA ILE A 142 6.72 4.50 2.40
C ILE A 142 6.76 5.67 3.40
N ALA A 143 7.95 6.15 3.78
CA ALA A 143 8.12 7.27 4.69
C ALA A 143 7.41 8.53 4.16
N ARG A 144 7.54 8.85 2.87
CA ARG A 144 6.84 9.94 2.22
C ARG A 144 5.31 9.81 2.33
N ALA A 145 4.77 8.62 2.14
CA ALA A 145 3.34 8.39 2.30
C ALA A 145 2.88 8.61 3.75
N LEU A 146 3.69 8.22 4.73
CA LEU A 146 3.41 8.41 6.15
C LEU A 146 3.43 9.89 6.59
N MET A 147 4.11 10.77 5.86
CA MET A 147 4.12 12.21 6.13
C MET A 147 2.75 12.87 6.03
N SER A 148 1.82 12.29 5.28
CA SER A 148 0.42 12.76 5.22
C SER A 148 -0.46 12.28 6.37
N ARG A 149 0.09 11.54 7.37
CA ARG A 149 -0.63 10.92 8.50
C ARG A 149 -1.84 10.10 8.04
N PRO A 150 -1.62 9.04 7.23
CA PRO A 150 -2.71 8.25 6.66
C PRO A 150 -3.49 7.49 7.75
N ARG A 151 -4.80 7.36 7.56
CA ARG A 151 -5.67 6.43 8.29
C ARG A 151 -5.63 5.04 7.64
N LEU A 152 -5.54 5.02 6.31
CA LEU A 152 -5.36 3.81 5.49
C LEU A 152 -4.17 4.03 4.55
N LEU A 153 -3.14 3.22 4.74
CA LEU A 153 -1.99 3.14 3.84
C LEU A 153 -2.18 1.96 2.89
N MET A 154 -2.23 2.23 1.61
CA MET A 154 -2.23 1.21 0.56
C MET A 154 -0.84 1.08 -0.03
N MET A 155 -0.34 -0.14 -0.22
CA MET A 155 0.98 -0.40 -0.81
C MET A 155 0.85 -1.40 -1.96
N ASP A 156 1.42 -1.03 -3.12
CA ASP A 156 1.37 -1.81 -4.34
C ASP A 156 2.74 -2.45 -4.60
N GLU A 157 2.82 -3.76 -4.40
CA GLU A 157 4.00 -4.60 -4.58
C GLU A 157 5.30 -4.02 -3.99
N PRO A 158 5.32 -3.63 -2.69
CA PRO A 158 6.46 -2.98 -2.08
C PRO A 158 7.72 -3.85 -1.99
N SER A 159 7.61 -5.17 -2.20
CA SER A 159 8.76 -6.09 -2.20
C SER A 159 9.46 -6.21 -3.56
N MET A 160 8.84 -5.71 -4.64
CA MET A 160 9.30 -5.96 -5.99
C MET A 160 10.67 -5.34 -6.27
N GLY A 161 11.60 -6.16 -6.77
CA GLY A 161 12.95 -5.73 -7.13
C GLY A 161 13.81 -5.28 -5.93
N ILE A 162 13.56 -5.84 -4.76
CA ILE A 162 14.29 -5.57 -3.52
C ILE A 162 14.89 -6.87 -2.97
N ALA A 163 16.10 -6.79 -2.41
CA ALA A 163 16.75 -7.94 -1.80
C ALA A 163 15.90 -8.51 -0.63
N PRO A 164 15.80 -9.85 -0.49
CA PRO A 164 14.92 -10.48 0.50
C PRO A 164 15.11 -10.01 1.94
N MET A 165 16.35 -9.73 2.36
CA MET A 165 16.64 -9.21 3.69
C MET A 165 16.03 -7.83 3.93
N LEU A 166 16.09 -6.94 2.93
CA LEU A 166 15.48 -5.60 3.02
C LEU A 166 13.96 -5.67 2.98
N VAL A 167 13.38 -6.58 2.21
CA VAL A 167 11.92 -6.84 2.23
C VAL A 167 11.48 -7.24 3.63
N ALA A 168 12.19 -8.19 4.25
CA ALA A 168 11.89 -8.62 5.61
C ALA A 168 12.01 -7.48 6.65
N GLN A 169 12.98 -6.58 6.47
CA GLN A 169 13.13 -5.40 7.31
C GLN A 169 11.98 -4.43 7.11
N ILE A 170 11.64 -4.07 5.86
CA ILE A 170 10.53 -3.16 5.53
C ILE A 170 9.24 -3.70 6.10
N PHE A 171 8.93 -4.99 5.89
CA PHE A 171 7.69 -5.60 6.36
C PHE A 171 7.61 -5.65 7.89
N ARG A 172 8.71 -5.93 8.60
CA ARG A 172 8.75 -5.82 10.05
C ARG A 172 8.46 -4.40 10.51
N THR A 173 9.16 -3.41 9.94
CA THR A 173 8.94 -2.00 10.28
C THR A 173 7.50 -1.58 10.03
N VAL A 174 6.92 -1.96 8.87
CA VAL A 174 5.52 -1.67 8.54
C VAL A 174 4.60 -2.32 9.57
N ARG A 175 4.76 -3.62 9.85
CA ARG A 175 3.91 -4.33 10.80
C ARG A 175 4.01 -3.76 12.20
N ASP A 176 5.22 -3.62 12.72
CA ASP A 176 5.43 -3.34 14.14
C ASP A 176 5.16 -1.86 14.45
N VAL A 177 5.58 -0.95 13.56
CA VAL A 177 5.42 0.49 13.78
C VAL A 177 4.03 0.98 13.39
N LEU A 178 3.49 0.56 12.24
CA LEU A 178 2.17 1.00 11.82
C LEU A 178 1.08 0.42 12.73
N ARG A 179 1.24 -0.82 13.20
CA ARG A 179 0.32 -1.42 14.18
C ARG A 179 0.34 -0.66 15.51
N ALA A 180 1.54 -0.29 16.02
CA ALA A 180 1.67 0.50 17.23
C ALA A 180 1.05 1.90 17.11
N GLN A 181 0.98 2.45 15.90
CA GLN A 181 0.37 3.76 15.59
C GLN A 181 -1.10 3.67 15.18
N GLY A 182 -1.69 2.47 15.15
CA GLY A 182 -3.08 2.25 14.73
C GLY A 182 -3.34 2.55 13.26
N VAL A 183 -2.31 2.57 12.41
CA VAL A 183 -2.45 2.76 10.96
C VAL A 183 -2.99 1.49 10.33
N THR A 184 -4.06 1.62 9.56
CA THR A 184 -4.65 0.54 8.78
C THR A 184 -3.85 0.35 7.49
N VAL A 185 -3.63 -0.91 7.08
CA VAL A 185 -2.83 -1.21 5.89
C VAL A 185 -3.59 -2.13 4.93
N LEU A 186 -3.63 -1.76 3.66
CA LEU A 186 -3.98 -2.66 2.55
C LEU A 186 -2.74 -2.90 1.70
N LEU A 187 -2.21 -4.12 1.76
CA LEU A 187 -1.01 -4.54 1.04
C LEU A 187 -1.39 -5.35 -0.19
N VAL A 188 -0.94 -4.93 -1.34
CA VAL A 188 -0.99 -5.74 -2.57
C VAL A 188 0.37 -6.36 -2.79
N GLU A 189 0.43 -7.68 -2.96
CA GLU A 189 1.69 -8.41 -3.14
C GLU A 189 1.55 -9.61 -4.06
N GLN A 190 2.61 -9.89 -4.80
CA GLN A 190 2.79 -11.13 -5.53
C GLN A 190 3.47 -12.19 -4.65
N ASN A 191 4.36 -11.77 -3.75
CA ASN A 191 4.98 -12.66 -2.77
C ASN A 191 3.98 -13.03 -1.68
N ALA A 192 3.14 -14.03 -1.98
CA ALA A 192 2.06 -14.46 -1.09
C ALA A 192 2.56 -14.90 0.29
N ASN A 193 3.71 -15.59 0.38
CA ASN A 193 4.26 -16.05 1.66
C ASN A 193 4.57 -14.86 2.59
N ALA A 194 5.29 -13.86 2.07
CA ALA A 194 5.64 -12.68 2.85
C ALA A 194 4.39 -11.88 3.25
N ALA A 195 3.44 -11.70 2.33
CA ALA A 195 2.19 -11.00 2.57
C ALA A 195 1.33 -11.67 3.64
N LEU A 196 1.07 -12.97 3.51
CA LEU A 196 0.21 -13.72 4.42
C LEU A 196 0.79 -13.79 5.85
N ARG A 197 2.12 -13.91 6.00
CA ARG A 197 2.78 -13.89 7.33
C ARG A 197 2.65 -12.55 8.05
N MET A 198 2.44 -11.48 7.33
CA MET A 198 2.33 -10.14 7.87
C MET A 198 0.88 -9.74 8.18
N SER A 199 -0.10 -10.41 7.54
CA SER A 199 -1.49 -9.97 7.51
C SER A 199 -2.36 -10.62 8.59
N ASP A 200 -3.28 -9.83 9.11
CA ASP A 200 -4.38 -10.34 9.95
C ASP A 200 -5.39 -11.12 9.09
N ARG A 201 -5.75 -10.55 7.92
CA ARG A 201 -6.62 -11.18 6.91
C ARG A 201 -6.04 -10.99 5.51
N ALA A 202 -6.46 -11.83 4.60
CA ALA A 202 -6.10 -11.65 3.20
C ALA A 202 -7.22 -12.12 2.25
N TYR A 203 -7.13 -11.61 1.04
CA TYR A 203 -7.97 -11.97 -0.11
C TYR A 203 -7.06 -12.49 -1.22
N VAL A 204 -7.49 -13.56 -1.87
CA VAL A 204 -6.86 -14.09 -3.09
C VAL A 204 -7.67 -13.60 -4.28
N LEU A 205 -7.04 -12.82 -5.15
CA LEU A 205 -7.66 -12.29 -6.36
C LEU A 205 -7.22 -13.14 -7.56
N GLU A 206 -8.19 -13.65 -8.29
CA GLU A 206 -7.99 -14.43 -9.51
C GLU A 206 -8.87 -13.86 -10.62
N THR A 207 -8.24 -13.44 -11.71
CA THR A 207 -8.94 -12.93 -12.90
C THR A 207 -10.08 -11.96 -12.54
N GLY A 208 -9.77 -10.96 -11.74
CA GLY A 208 -10.72 -9.89 -11.34
C GLY A 208 -11.78 -10.27 -10.31
N ASN A 209 -11.73 -11.47 -9.73
CA ASN A 209 -12.65 -11.96 -8.72
C ASN A 209 -11.91 -12.31 -7.43
N VAL A 210 -12.56 -12.15 -6.28
CA VAL A 210 -12.08 -12.70 -5.01
C VAL A 210 -12.40 -14.18 -4.98
N ALA A 211 -11.37 -15.03 -5.13
CA ALA A 211 -11.50 -16.49 -5.12
C ALA A 211 -11.54 -17.06 -3.70
N LEU A 212 -10.73 -16.50 -2.80
CA LEU A 212 -10.60 -16.95 -1.42
C LEU A 212 -10.43 -15.75 -0.48
N SER A 213 -10.86 -15.91 0.76
CA SER A 213 -10.56 -14.98 1.84
C SER A 213 -10.47 -15.70 3.17
N GLY A 214 -9.67 -15.19 4.08
CA GLY A 214 -9.47 -15.77 5.42
C GLY A 214 -8.40 -15.03 6.19
N THR A 215 -8.03 -15.53 7.36
CA THR A 215 -6.86 -15.04 8.09
C THR A 215 -5.58 -15.41 7.33
N GLY A 216 -4.51 -14.61 7.51
CA GLY A 216 -3.22 -14.93 6.90
C GLY A 216 -2.74 -16.34 7.25
N THR A 217 -2.97 -16.78 8.49
CA THR A 217 -2.60 -18.14 8.98
C THR A 217 -3.42 -19.24 8.30
N GLU A 218 -4.72 -19.06 8.12
CA GLU A 218 -5.58 -20.02 7.42
C GLU A 218 -5.15 -20.17 5.96
N LEU A 219 -4.95 -19.05 5.26
CA LEU A 219 -4.56 -19.08 3.85
C LEU A 219 -3.14 -19.64 3.63
N LEU A 220 -2.21 -19.48 4.58
CA LEU A 220 -0.91 -20.15 4.54
C LEU A 220 -1.00 -21.67 4.58
N ARG A 221 -2.10 -22.24 5.12
CA ARG A 221 -2.35 -23.68 5.24
C ARG A 221 -3.28 -24.21 4.16
N ASP A 222 -3.99 -23.35 3.43
CA ASP A 222 -4.91 -23.74 2.35
C ASP A 222 -4.12 -24.37 1.21
N GLU A 223 -4.49 -25.59 0.80
CA GLU A 223 -3.80 -26.36 -0.23
C GLU A 223 -3.82 -25.66 -1.59
N ARG A 224 -4.91 -24.96 -1.93
CA ARG A 224 -5.03 -24.21 -3.20
C ARG A 224 -4.05 -23.03 -3.22
N VAL A 225 -3.94 -22.30 -2.11
CA VAL A 225 -3.00 -21.19 -1.97
C VAL A 225 -1.56 -21.71 -2.02
N ARG A 226 -1.28 -22.83 -1.34
CA ARG A 226 0.05 -23.45 -1.38
C ARG A 226 0.45 -23.88 -2.76
N ALA A 227 -0.43 -24.59 -3.46
CA ALA A 227 -0.17 -25.09 -4.81
C ALA A 227 0.03 -23.95 -5.82
N ALA A 228 -0.78 -22.87 -5.74
CA ALA A 228 -0.75 -21.77 -6.70
C ALA A 228 0.32 -20.70 -6.42
N TYR A 229 0.65 -20.43 -5.15
CA TYR A 229 1.39 -19.22 -4.77
C TYR A 229 2.59 -19.43 -3.84
N LEU A 230 2.70 -20.57 -3.11
CA LEU A 230 3.75 -20.73 -2.09
C LEU A 230 4.92 -21.63 -2.55
N GLY A 231 4.77 -22.34 -3.64
CA GLY A 231 5.72 -23.37 -4.07
C GLY A 231 5.70 -24.59 -3.12
N HIS A 232 6.19 -25.71 -3.61
CA HIS A 232 6.38 -26.92 -2.78
C HIS A 232 7.66 -26.81 -1.97
#